data_ce51949935f689ab917c742417339de6
#
_entry.id   ce51949935f689ab917c742417339de6
#
_cell.length_a   1.000
_cell.length_b   1.000
_cell.length_c   1.000
_cell.angle_alpha   90.00
_cell.angle_beta   90.00
_cell.angle_gamma   90.00
#
_symmetry.space_group_name_H-M   'P 1'
#
loop_
_entity.id
_entity.type
_entity.pdbx_description
1 polymer ?
#
loop_
_entity_poly.entity_id
_entity_poly.type
_entity_poly.pdbx_seq_one_letter_code
_entity_poly.pdbx_strand_id
1 'polypeptide(L)'
;AFSKGDWFFDGDARGDYTEMEYNDENQIIGQTSTEYQYALNNLKVGDMPQTAYVGGLTIKPIKGLSVQGLYRYYADNYADWSPDAREVEMGDPDPITGESSNNADRAQVWSAPAYGKLDFHLSYKLPEIGGLDMTVHGHLFNALDNVYVQDATDNSKYNGFGDKLHLAHNAEVFLGTPRSFNLGLSVNF
;
A
#
# COMPACT_ATOMS: atom_id res chain seq x y z
N ALA A 1 3.15 -19.11 -7.32
CA ALA A 1 2.07 -18.22 -7.75
C ALA A 1 2.65 -16.98 -8.44
N PHE A 2 1.90 -16.42 -9.33
CA PHE A 2 2.25 -15.23 -10.08
C PHE A 2 1.01 -14.39 -10.26
N SER A 3 1.12 -13.08 -10.04
CA SER A 3 0.10 -12.09 -10.33
C SER A 3 0.76 -10.89 -11.01
N LYS A 4 0.15 -10.42 -12.09
CA LYS A 4 0.48 -9.16 -12.73
C LYS A 4 -0.82 -8.49 -13.15
N GLY A 5 -1.03 -7.29 -12.66
CA GLY A 5 -2.14 -6.42 -13.01
C GLY A 5 -1.61 -5.08 -13.53
N ASP A 6 -2.50 -4.30 -14.10
CA ASP A 6 -2.31 -2.90 -14.42
C ASP A 6 -3.59 -2.18 -13.97
N TRP A 7 -3.58 -1.73 -12.71
CA TRP A 7 -4.76 -1.20 -12.03
C TRP A 7 -4.65 0.31 -11.91
N PHE A 8 -5.62 0.97 -12.48
CA PHE A 8 -5.68 2.43 -12.54
C PHE A 8 -7.15 2.90 -12.54
N PHE A 9 -7.37 4.17 -12.25
CA PHE A 9 -8.69 4.78 -12.35
C PHE A 9 -9.01 5.09 -13.81
N ASP A 10 -10.16 4.61 -14.26
CA ASP A 10 -10.68 4.86 -15.61
C ASP A 10 -11.65 6.05 -15.58
N GLY A 11 -11.09 7.25 -15.56
CA GLY A 11 -11.80 8.50 -15.55
C GLY A 11 -11.63 9.34 -14.29
N ASP A 12 -12.07 10.58 -14.37
CA ASP A 12 -12.11 11.53 -13.27
C ASP A 12 -13.36 11.29 -12.42
N ALA A 13 -13.25 11.54 -11.11
CA ALA A 13 -14.40 11.49 -10.21
C ALA A 13 -15.02 12.86 -10.01
N ARG A 14 -16.30 12.86 -9.61
CA ARG A 14 -17.05 14.05 -9.17
C ARG A 14 -17.79 13.73 -7.89
N GLY A 15 -17.91 14.72 -7.03
CA GLY A 15 -18.66 14.62 -5.79
C GLY A 15 -19.29 15.93 -5.44
N ASP A 16 -20.49 15.88 -4.84
CA ASP A 16 -21.18 17.06 -4.33
C ASP A 16 -21.04 17.08 -2.80
N TYR A 17 -20.58 18.19 -2.28
CA TYR A 17 -20.61 18.48 -0.86
C TYR A 17 -21.73 19.44 -0.56
N THR A 18 -22.61 19.05 0.36
CA THR A 18 -23.72 19.91 0.79
C THR A 18 -23.50 20.36 2.22
N GLU A 19 -23.33 21.65 2.41
CA GLU A 19 -23.26 22.32 3.70
C GLU A 19 -24.64 22.83 4.09
N MET A 20 -25.04 22.53 5.32
CA MET A 20 -26.31 22.99 5.86
C MET A 20 -26.06 24.08 6.90
N GLU A 21 -26.75 25.21 6.76
CA GLU A 21 -26.73 26.30 7.71
C GLU A 21 -27.86 26.12 8.75
N TYR A 22 -27.53 26.30 10.03
CA TYR A 22 -28.45 26.16 11.14
C TYR A 22 -28.62 27.47 11.88
N ASN A 23 -29.83 27.76 12.35
CA ASN A 23 -30.10 28.86 13.30
C ASN A 23 -29.76 28.45 14.73
N ASP A 24 -29.93 29.41 15.68
CA ASP A 24 -29.68 29.18 17.11
C ASP A 24 -30.62 28.12 17.74
N GLU A 25 -31.73 27.78 17.07
CA GLU A 25 -32.68 26.74 17.46
C GLU A 25 -32.37 25.36 16.79
N ASN A 26 -31.23 25.24 16.13
CA ASN A 26 -30.80 24.01 15.40
C ASN A 26 -31.72 23.63 14.22
N GLN A 27 -32.42 24.61 13.63
CA GLN A 27 -33.22 24.40 12.43
C GLN A 27 -32.41 24.78 11.19
N ILE A 28 -32.55 23.99 10.12
CA ILE A 28 -31.91 24.28 8.84
C ILE A 28 -32.52 25.52 8.23
N ILE A 29 -31.72 26.56 8.02
CA ILE A 29 -32.13 27.84 7.42
C ILE A 29 -31.57 28.06 6.02
N GLY A 30 -30.55 27.25 5.61
CA GLY A 30 -29.91 27.33 4.30
C GLY A 30 -29.24 26.04 3.94
N GLN A 31 -28.95 25.90 2.64
CA GLN A 31 -28.21 24.78 2.10
C GLN A 31 -27.38 25.29 0.93
N THR A 32 -26.08 25.02 0.95
CA THR A 32 -25.17 25.29 -0.16
C THR A 32 -24.57 23.99 -0.65
N SER A 33 -24.66 23.72 -1.95
CA SER A 33 -24.04 22.54 -2.58
C SER A 33 -22.89 22.98 -3.48
N THR A 34 -21.72 22.37 -3.27
CA THR A 34 -20.51 22.62 -4.07
C THR A 34 -20.11 21.32 -4.76
N GLU A 35 -19.99 21.36 -6.08
CA GLU A 35 -19.46 20.24 -6.88
C GLU A 35 -17.94 20.27 -6.87
N TYR A 36 -17.33 19.14 -6.52
CA TYR A 36 -15.89 18.90 -6.59
C TYR A 36 -15.58 17.93 -7.72
N GLN A 37 -14.47 18.19 -8.41
CA GLN A 37 -13.92 17.30 -9.43
C GLN A 37 -12.53 16.84 -9.00
N TYR A 38 -12.22 15.57 -9.27
CA TYR A 38 -10.94 14.96 -8.91
C TYR A 38 -10.28 14.37 -10.15
N ALA A 39 -9.03 14.77 -10.39
CA ALA A 39 -8.24 14.37 -11.56
C ALA A 39 -7.63 12.98 -11.36
N LEU A 40 -8.42 11.94 -11.53
CA LEU A 40 -8.04 10.56 -11.26
C LEU A 40 -7.69 9.75 -12.52
N ASN A 41 -8.09 10.21 -13.68
CA ASN A 41 -7.94 9.44 -14.92
C ASN A 41 -6.49 9.00 -15.16
N ASN A 42 -6.28 7.69 -15.34
CA ASN A 42 -4.99 7.00 -15.47
C ASN A 42 -4.09 7.00 -14.21
N LEU A 43 -4.58 7.46 -13.07
CA LEU A 43 -3.84 7.38 -11.81
C LEU A 43 -3.78 5.93 -11.34
N LYS A 44 -2.60 5.45 -10.99
CA LYS A 44 -2.41 4.07 -10.49
C LYS A 44 -3.03 3.90 -9.11
N VAL A 45 -3.59 2.71 -8.87
CA VAL A 45 -4.10 2.32 -7.56
C VAL A 45 -2.91 2.04 -6.64
N GLY A 46 -2.88 2.70 -5.48
CA GLY A 46 -1.88 2.52 -4.43
C GLY A 46 -2.16 1.31 -3.53
N ASP A 47 -1.37 1.19 -2.47
CA ASP A 47 -1.47 0.19 -1.39
C ASP A 47 -1.26 -1.28 -1.79
N MET A 48 -1.02 -1.56 -3.05
CA MET A 48 -0.81 -2.94 -3.49
C MET A 48 0.19 -3.04 -4.64
N PRO A 49 1.09 -4.03 -4.60
CA PRO A 49 1.98 -4.29 -5.71
C PRO A 49 1.19 -4.83 -6.91
N GLN A 50 1.33 -4.18 -8.06
CA GLN A 50 0.66 -4.64 -9.28
C GLN A 50 1.37 -5.84 -9.91
N THR A 51 2.60 -6.12 -9.50
CA THR A 51 3.36 -7.31 -9.88
C THR A 51 3.80 -8.08 -8.64
N ALA A 52 3.44 -9.36 -8.54
CA ALA A 52 3.84 -10.23 -7.46
C ALA A 52 4.24 -11.63 -7.97
N TYR A 53 5.39 -12.11 -7.50
CA TYR A 53 5.85 -13.49 -7.72
C TYR A 53 6.05 -14.17 -6.38
N VAL A 54 5.54 -15.40 -6.24
CA VAL A 54 5.74 -16.22 -5.06
C VAL A 54 6.17 -17.62 -5.48
N GLY A 55 7.34 -18.02 -5.04
CA GLY A 55 7.89 -19.36 -5.27
C GLY A 55 8.38 -19.98 -3.96
N GLY A 56 8.14 -21.27 -3.78
CA GLY A 56 8.59 -21.97 -2.59
C GLY A 56 8.98 -23.40 -2.86
N LEU A 57 9.91 -23.89 -2.04
CA LEU A 57 10.36 -25.28 -2.03
C LEU A 57 10.28 -25.83 -0.62
N THR A 58 9.66 -26.99 -0.48
CA THR A 58 9.63 -27.75 0.78
C THR A 58 10.42 -29.02 0.61
N ILE A 59 11.38 -29.26 1.50
CA ILE A 59 12.15 -30.49 1.58
C ILE A 59 11.91 -31.21 2.91
N LYS A 60 11.98 -32.53 2.89
CA LYS A 60 11.85 -33.41 4.07
C LYS A 60 13.07 -34.29 4.14
N PRO A 61 14.23 -33.78 4.61
CA PRO A 61 15.51 -34.48 4.54
C PRO A 61 15.59 -35.71 5.42
N ILE A 62 14.86 -35.71 6.54
CA ILE A 62 14.74 -36.85 7.46
C ILE A 62 13.31 -36.97 7.93
N LYS A 63 12.96 -38.15 8.53
CA LYS A 63 11.65 -38.37 9.09
C LYS A 63 11.34 -37.34 10.18
N GLY A 64 10.16 -36.74 10.09
CA GLY A 64 9.68 -35.74 11.05
C GLY A 64 10.15 -34.29 10.76
N LEU A 65 11.18 -34.07 9.94
CA LEU A 65 11.69 -32.74 9.62
C LEU A 65 11.13 -32.25 8.27
N SER A 66 10.56 -31.07 8.28
CA SER A 66 10.15 -30.31 7.09
C SER A 66 10.79 -28.93 7.12
N VAL A 67 11.43 -28.56 6.02
CA VAL A 67 12.02 -27.24 5.83
C VAL A 67 11.47 -26.65 4.55
N GLN A 68 10.88 -25.46 4.63
CA GLN A 68 10.36 -24.71 3.50
C GLN A 68 11.12 -23.41 3.34
N GLY A 69 11.58 -23.13 2.13
CA GLY A 69 12.01 -21.81 1.69
C GLY A 69 10.92 -21.18 0.84
N LEU A 70 10.58 -19.93 1.10
CA LEU A 70 9.54 -19.19 0.40
C LEU A 70 10.08 -17.83 -0.02
N TYR A 71 10.24 -17.64 -1.33
CA TYR A 71 10.65 -16.35 -1.92
C TYR A 71 9.44 -15.61 -2.44
N ARG A 72 9.36 -14.31 -2.11
CA ARG A 72 8.35 -13.38 -2.61
C ARG A 72 9.04 -12.19 -3.23
N TYR A 73 8.57 -11.77 -4.39
CA TYR A 73 9.01 -10.57 -5.09
C TYR A 73 7.82 -9.70 -5.40
N TYR A 74 7.98 -8.39 -5.18
CA TYR A 74 6.94 -7.39 -5.40
C TYR A 74 7.52 -6.21 -6.18
N ALA A 75 6.73 -5.71 -7.14
CA ALA A 75 7.09 -4.57 -7.97
C ALA A 75 5.83 -3.78 -8.36
N ASP A 76 6.05 -2.61 -8.93
CA ASP A 76 4.99 -1.70 -9.34
C ASP A 76 4.03 -1.38 -8.16
N ASN A 77 4.64 -1.05 -7.01
CA ASN A 77 3.94 -0.66 -5.79
C ASN A 77 3.86 0.86 -5.74
N TYR A 78 2.69 1.41 -6.04
CA TYR A 78 2.45 2.84 -6.07
C TYR A 78 2.02 3.34 -4.69
N ALA A 79 2.47 4.56 -4.34
CA ALA A 79 2.04 5.21 -3.12
C ALA A 79 0.53 5.47 -3.13
N ASP A 80 -0.10 5.37 -1.97
CA ASP A 80 -1.45 5.85 -1.77
C ASP A 80 -1.50 7.38 -1.82
N TRP A 81 -2.67 7.95 -1.98
CA TRP A 81 -2.86 9.38 -2.10
C TRP A 81 -4.23 9.81 -1.57
N SER A 82 -4.31 11.05 -1.11
CA SER A 82 -5.57 11.61 -0.63
C SER A 82 -6.38 12.23 -1.79
N PRO A 83 -7.69 11.99 -1.89
CA PRO A 83 -8.54 12.56 -2.95
C PRO A 83 -8.46 14.08 -3.06
N ASP A 84 -8.36 14.79 -1.94
CA ASP A 84 -8.23 16.25 -1.90
C ASP A 84 -6.91 16.75 -2.52
N ALA A 85 -5.88 15.89 -2.60
CA ALA A 85 -4.65 16.19 -3.33
C ALA A 85 -4.84 16.18 -4.86
N ARG A 86 -5.96 15.67 -5.35
CA ARG A 86 -6.30 15.57 -6.77
C ARG A 86 -7.53 16.41 -7.16
N GLU A 87 -7.95 17.29 -6.26
CA GLU A 87 -9.02 18.22 -6.54
C GLU A 87 -8.64 19.15 -7.70
N VAL A 88 -9.60 19.35 -8.60
CA VAL A 88 -9.44 20.24 -9.75
C VAL A 88 -9.75 21.68 -9.32
N GLU A 89 -8.71 22.48 -9.21
CA GLU A 89 -8.87 23.91 -8.94
C GLU A 89 -9.13 24.65 -10.27
N MET A 90 -10.22 25.38 -10.32
CA MET A 90 -10.53 26.26 -11.44
C MET A 90 -9.90 27.63 -11.17
N GLY A 91 -9.04 28.06 -12.07
CA GLY A 91 -8.47 29.42 -12.02
C GLY A 91 -9.52 30.49 -12.37
N ASP A 92 -9.23 31.72 -12.02
CA ASP A 92 -10.05 32.86 -12.41
C ASP A 92 -10.25 32.89 -13.93
N PRO A 93 -11.43 33.31 -14.42
CA PRO A 93 -11.67 33.46 -15.85
C PRO A 93 -10.69 34.43 -16.50
N ASP A 94 -10.13 34.06 -17.63
CA ASP A 94 -9.34 34.96 -18.46
C ASP A 94 -10.19 36.16 -18.81
N PRO A 95 -9.74 37.40 -18.54
CA PRO A 95 -10.53 38.63 -18.76
C PRO A 95 -10.86 38.89 -20.24
N ILE A 96 -10.18 38.22 -21.17
CA ILE A 96 -10.37 38.42 -22.61
C ILE A 96 -11.27 37.31 -23.19
N THR A 97 -11.00 36.04 -22.82
CA THR A 97 -11.72 34.87 -23.39
C THR A 97 -12.89 34.42 -22.54
N GLY A 98 -12.91 34.77 -21.24
CA GLY A 98 -13.89 34.31 -20.29
C GLY A 98 -13.73 32.83 -19.89
N GLU A 99 -12.69 32.16 -20.35
CA GLU A 99 -12.42 30.76 -20.04
C GLU A 99 -11.59 30.62 -18.76
N SER A 100 -11.98 29.75 -17.86
CA SER A 100 -11.19 29.41 -16.67
C SER A 100 -10.18 28.33 -17.00
N SER A 101 -8.93 28.51 -16.54
CA SER A 101 -7.91 27.48 -16.63
C SER A 101 -8.20 26.40 -15.59
N ASN A 102 -7.98 25.15 -15.96
CA ASN A 102 -8.03 24.01 -15.07
C ASN A 102 -6.62 23.67 -14.58
N ASN A 103 -6.39 23.78 -13.29
CA ASN A 103 -5.10 23.46 -12.66
C ASN A 103 -5.14 22.08 -11.98
N ALA A 104 -5.46 21.04 -12.76
CA ALA A 104 -5.52 19.67 -12.30
C ALA A 104 -4.13 19.04 -12.25
N ASP A 105 -3.77 18.48 -11.10
CA ASP A 105 -2.59 17.64 -10.97
C ASP A 105 -2.90 16.23 -11.50
N ARG A 106 -2.32 15.90 -12.66
CA ARG A 106 -2.47 14.60 -13.34
C ARG A 106 -1.20 13.77 -13.33
N ALA A 107 -0.17 14.21 -12.59
CA ALA A 107 1.07 13.46 -12.49
C ALA A 107 0.84 12.14 -11.73
N GLN A 108 1.55 11.09 -12.14
CA GLN A 108 1.49 9.80 -11.46
C GLN A 108 2.12 9.89 -10.07
N VAL A 109 1.55 9.18 -9.10
CA VAL A 109 2.13 9.05 -7.76
C VAL A 109 3.47 8.31 -7.79
N TRP A 110 4.28 8.52 -6.76
CA TRP A 110 5.54 7.82 -6.62
C TRP A 110 5.36 6.30 -6.59
N SER A 111 6.28 5.59 -7.28
CA SER A 111 6.36 4.13 -7.22
C SER A 111 7.54 3.71 -6.36
N ALA A 112 7.26 2.94 -5.33
CA ALA A 112 8.29 2.39 -4.46
C ALA A 112 9.19 1.39 -5.21
N PRO A 113 10.49 1.30 -4.86
CA PRO A 113 11.39 0.33 -5.45
C PRO A 113 10.90 -1.11 -5.27
N ALA A 114 11.07 -1.93 -6.30
CA ALA A 114 10.78 -3.35 -6.22
C ALA A 114 11.65 -4.04 -5.15
N TYR A 115 11.10 -5.05 -4.50
CA TYR A 115 11.83 -5.79 -3.46
C TYR A 115 11.52 -7.28 -3.46
N GLY A 116 12.44 -8.06 -2.89
CA GLY A 116 12.27 -9.49 -2.66
C GLY A 116 12.49 -9.86 -1.21
N LYS A 117 11.75 -10.86 -0.73
CA LYS A 117 11.86 -11.45 0.62
C LYS A 117 12.06 -12.94 0.51
N LEU A 118 12.94 -13.47 1.34
CA LEU A 118 13.12 -14.91 1.53
C LEU A 118 12.79 -15.28 2.97
N ASP A 119 11.83 -16.17 3.14
CA ASP A 119 11.43 -16.68 4.45
C ASP A 119 11.76 -18.19 4.53
N PHE A 120 12.16 -18.65 5.72
CA PHE A 120 12.31 -20.07 6.01
C PHE A 120 11.36 -20.49 7.13
N HIS A 121 10.75 -21.66 6.92
CA HIS A 121 9.87 -22.28 7.89
C HIS A 121 10.36 -23.70 8.15
N LEU A 122 10.53 -24.03 9.40
CA LEU A 122 10.96 -25.34 9.86
C LEU A 122 9.89 -25.93 10.78
N SER A 123 9.63 -27.22 10.60
CA SER A 123 8.80 -28.01 11.50
C SER A 123 9.49 -29.36 11.73
N TYR A 124 9.70 -29.70 13.00
CA TYR A 124 10.31 -30.98 13.36
C TYR A 124 9.49 -31.70 14.42
N LYS A 125 8.89 -32.81 14.00
CA LYS A 125 8.23 -33.74 14.92
C LYS A 125 9.31 -34.55 15.62
N LEU A 126 9.45 -34.35 16.92
CA LEU A 126 10.37 -35.09 17.77
C LEU A 126 9.95 -36.57 17.91
N PRO A 127 10.89 -37.47 18.18
CA PRO A 127 10.52 -38.82 18.64
C PRO A 127 9.61 -38.73 19.86
N GLU A 128 8.64 -39.65 19.93
CA GLU A 128 7.74 -39.72 21.06
C GLU A 128 8.50 -39.99 22.37
N ILE A 129 8.24 -39.20 23.39
CA ILE A 129 8.89 -39.32 24.71
C ILE A 129 7.79 -39.42 25.76
N GLY A 130 7.67 -40.56 26.43
CA GLY A 130 6.72 -40.73 27.54
C GLY A 130 5.24 -40.58 27.15
N GLY A 131 4.88 -40.90 25.92
CA GLY A 131 3.50 -40.77 25.42
C GLY A 131 3.17 -39.34 24.91
N LEU A 132 4.14 -38.42 24.89
CA LEU A 132 3.98 -37.07 24.43
C LEU A 132 4.42 -36.91 22.96
N ASP A 133 3.53 -36.41 22.14
CA ASP A 133 3.85 -35.94 20.78
C ASP A 133 4.28 -34.47 20.80
N MET A 134 5.51 -34.23 20.41
CA MET A 134 6.09 -32.88 20.43
C MET A 134 6.53 -32.45 19.03
N THR A 135 6.24 -31.21 18.67
CA THR A 135 6.70 -30.59 17.42
C THR A 135 7.32 -29.23 17.68
N VAL A 136 8.56 -29.06 17.22
CA VAL A 136 9.25 -27.77 17.23
C VAL A 136 8.98 -27.05 15.92
N HIS A 137 8.64 -25.78 16.01
CA HIS A 137 8.46 -24.87 14.87
C HIS A 137 9.49 -23.75 14.92
N GLY A 138 10.10 -23.46 13.78
CA GLY A 138 11.01 -22.34 13.63
C GLY A 138 10.66 -21.55 12.37
N HIS A 139 10.66 -20.22 12.49
CA HIS A 139 10.42 -19.33 11.36
C HIS A 139 11.50 -18.26 11.34
N LEU A 140 12.10 -18.04 10.17
CA LEU A 140 13.04 -16.96 9.90
C LEU A 140 12.43 -16.13 8.78
N PHE A 141 12.01 -14.91 9.10
CA PHE A 141 11.42 -13.98 8.16
C PHE A 141 12.47 -13.01 7.63
N ASN A 142 12.34 -12.64 6.36
CA ASN A 142 13.27 -11.74 5.67
C ASN A 142 14.73 -12.16 5.88
N ALA A 143 15.06 -13.42 5.59
CA ALA A 143 16.38 -14.02 5.84
C ALA A 143 17.52 -13.25 5.15
N LEU A 144 17.25 -12.58 4.04
CA LEU A 144 18.21 -11.74 3.31
C LEU A 144 18.45 -10.38 3.98
N ASP A 145 17.66 -10.03 4.98
CA ASP A 145 17.71 -8.76 5.71
C ASP A 145 17.57 -7.53 4.80
N ASN A 146 16.75 -7.65 3.77
CA ASN A 146 16.51 -6.56 2.84
C ASN A 146 15.72 -5.45 3.54
N VAL A 147 16.18 -4.21 3.38
CA VAL A 147 15.39 -3.02 3.71
C VAL A 147 14.50 -2.72 2.50
N TYR A 148 13.20 -2.58 2.73
CA TYR A 148 12.25 -2.33 1.66
C TYR A 148 11.12 -1.42 2.15
N VAL A 149 10.54 -0.68 1.20
CA VAL A 149 9.31 0.09 1.42
C VAL A 149 8.14 -0.88 1.26
N GLN A 150 7.42 -1.09 2.33
CA GLN A 150 6.24 -1.94 2.34
C GLN A 150 5.02 -1.18 1.86
N ASP A 151 4.94 0.10 2.24
CA ASP A 151 3.83 0.97 1.97
C ASP A 151 4.29 2.43 1.89
N ALA A 152 3.57 3.29 1.19
CA ALA A 152 3.89 4.70 1.05
C ALA A 152 2.65 5.55 0.79
N THR A 153 2.65 6.77 1.33
CA THR A 153 1.64 7.80 1.04
C THR A 153 2.30 8.97 0.31
N ASP A 154 1.70 9.40 -0.77
CA ASP A 154 2.14 10.57 -1.53
C ASP A 154 1.65 11.84 -0.84
N ASN A 155 2.57 12.59 -0.25
CA ASN A 155 2.31 13.84 0.45
C ASN A 155 2.70 15.09 -0.38
N SER A 156 2.81 14.97 -1.70
CA SER A 156 3.28 16.05 -2.58
C SER A 156 2.50 17.34 -2.43
N LYS A 157 1.18 17.25 -2.23
CA LYS A 157 0.33 18.45 -1.98
C LYS A 157 0.75 19.22 -0.73
N TYR A 158 1.17 18.52 0.31
CA TYR A 158 1.44 19.09 1.65
C TYR A 158 2.91 19.44 1.88
N ASN A 159 3.78 19.11 0.93
CA ASN A 159 5.20 19.41 1.05
C ASN A 159 5.46 20.91 0.87
N GLY A 160 5.63 21.62 1.98
CA GLY A 160 5.89 23.06 2.00
C GLY A 160 7.32 23.48 1.60
N PHE A 161 8.25 22.54 1.43
CA PHE A 161 9.67 22.80 1.22
C PHE A 161 10.17 22.49 -0.19
N GLY A 162 9.31 22.01 -1.09
CA GLY A 162 9.74 21.57 -2.39
C GLY A 162 8.77 21.84 -3.52
N ASP A 163 9.22 21.39 -4.66
CA ASP A 163 8.35 21.14 -5.79
C ASP A 163 7.26 20.14 -5.36
N LYS A 164 6.07 20.35 -5.75
CA LYS A 164 4.98 19.39 -5.55
C LYS A 164 5.10 18.22 -6.54
N LEU A 165 6.34 17.74 -6.74
CA LEU A 165 6.61 16.59 -7.59
C LEU A 165 6.35 15.29 -6.80
N HIS A 166 5.77 14.33 -7.46
CA HIS A 166 5.47 13.00 -6.90
C HIS A 166 6.73 12.12 -6.89
N LEU A 167 7.71 12.52 -6.08
CA LEU A 167 9.01 11.86 -5.94
C LEU A 167 9.22 11.28 -4.55
N ALA A 168 10.21 10.42 -4.41
CA ALA A 168 10.52 9.72 -3.16
C ALA A 168 10.66 10.66 -1.93
N HIS A 169 11.20 11.87 -2.11
CA HIS A 169 11.40 12.83 -1.02
C HIS A 169 10.10 13.51 -0.56
N ASN A 170 9.03 13.38 -1.33
CA ASN A 170 7.69 13.87 -0.99
C ASN A 170 6.80 12.76 -0.42
N ALA A 171 7.21 11.50 -0.54
CA ALA A 171 6.45 10.37 -0.02
C ALA A 171 6.76 10.11 1.46
N GLU A 172 5.73 9.85 2.24
CA GLU A 172 5.86 9.23 3.54
C GLU A 172 5.98 7.71 3.33
N VAL A 173 7.04 7.10 3.84
CA VAL A 173 7.33 5.69 3.59
C VAL A 173 7.29 4.86 4.86
N PHE A 174 6.69 3.68 4.76
CA PHE A 174 6.62 2.69 5.82
C PHE A 174 7.53 1.51 5.46
N LEU A 175 8.58 1.33 6.24
CA LEU A 175 9.53 0.25 6.02
C LEU A 175 8.95 -1.09 6.47
N GLY A 176 9.25 -2.11 5.71
CA GLY A 176 8.87 -3.48 6.05
C GLY A 176 9.68 -4.05 7.21
N THR A 177 9.18 -5.14 7.77
CA THR A 177 9.80 -5.82 8.92
C THR A 177 11.22 -6.29 8.58
N PRO A 178 12.23 -5.98 9.40
CA PRO A 178 13.59 -6.48 9.25
C PRO A 178 13.64 -7.99 9.47
N ARG A 179 14.82 -8.59 9.31
CA ARG A 179 15.01 -10.00 9.62
C ARG A 179 14.57 -10.30 11.06
N SER A 180 13.70 -11.27 11.21
CA SER A 180 13.15 -11.67 12.49
C SER A 180 12.96 -13.18 12.54
N PHE A 181 12.94 -13.74 13.75
CA PHE A 181 12.72 -15.17 13.93
C PHE A 181 11.68 -15.44 15.02
N ASN A 182 11.04 -16.59 14.90
CA ASN A 182 10.08 -17.11 15.86
C ASN A 182 10.38 -18.59 16.11
N LEU A 183 10.30 -19.00 17.37
CA LEU A 183 10.41 -20.41 17.79
C LEU A 183 9.18 -20.79 18.61
N GLY A 184 8.66 -21.98 18.33
CA GLY A 184 7.50 -22.52 19.02
C GLY A 184 7.65 -24.02 19.29
N LEU A 185 6.98 -24.48 20.34
CA LEU A 185 6.84 -25.90 20.69
C LEU A 185 5.36 -26.22 20.87
N SER A 186 4.90 -27.22 20.12
CA SER A 186 3.56 -27.80 20.31
C SER A 186 3.71 -29.16 21.04
N VAL A 187 2.91 -29.37 22.07
CA VAL A 187 2.88 -30.60 22.85
C VAL A 187 1.44 -31.12 22.85
N ASN A 188 1.27 -32.37 22.40
CA ASN A 188 -0.01 -33.09 22.46
C ASN A 188 0.15 -34.27 23.40
N PHE A 189 -0.82 -34.47 24.26
CA PHE A 189 -0.88 -35.53 25.28
C PHE A 189 -2.23 -36.27 25.24
#